data_132ca4adc12b33971cc178bfa57afbac
#
_entry.id   132ca4adc12b33971cc178bfa57afbac
#
_cell.length_a   1.000
_cell.length_b   1.000
_cell.length_c   1.000
_cell.angle_alpha   90.00
_cell.angle_beta   90.00
_cell.angle_gamma   90.00
#
_symmetry.space_group_name_H-M   'P 1'
#
loop_
_entity.id
_entity.type
_entity.pdbx_description
1 polymer ?
#
loop_
_entity_poly.entity_id
_entity_poly.type
_entity_poly.pdbx_seq_one_letter_code
_entity_poly.pdbx_strand_id
1 'polypeptide(L)'
;MSPRIAVAATALFGADVLQRLAAIHEIACLLTRPDAAAGRGRKLAAPPAKEAAERLGVPVLQPEALEAGLELGAPTVVVVAYGRLIPGALLGERLWLNVHPSLLPRWRGAAPVERALMAGDEETGVTIIELVEELDAGPIAAQRALPIERDDDAGVVYAKAAPLAVELLESVLDDDRALRPQRDEGVTYADKITAADRVLDLSRPPERLVNRVRALSPHIGARARMQGRDVTVWRARVAEDGSFLPLEVQPEGGRRMEYAAWLRGLR
;
A
#
# COMPACT_ATOMS: atom_id res chain seq x y z
N MET A 1 -5.76 18.77 -23.85
CA MET A 1 -6.13 19.11 -22.45
C MET A 1 -5.97 17.82 -21.66
N SER A 2 -5.33 17.88 -20.51
CA SER A 2 -5.22 16.69 -19.64
C SER A 2 -6.61 16.15 -19.30
N PRO A 3 -6.82 14.83 -19.33
CA PRO A 3 -8.13 14.26 -19.04
C PRO A 3 -8.57 14.59 -17.61
N ARG A 4 -9.88 14.85 -17.45
CA ARG A 4 -10.51 14.95 -16.13
C ARG A 4 -10.74 13.55 -15.59
N ILE A 5 -10.25 13.26 -14.37
CA ILE A 5 -10.32 11.94 -13.74
C ILE A 5 -10.93 12.01 -12.34
N ALA A 6 -11.53 10.91 -11.87
CA ALA A 6 -11.85 10.72 -10.48
C ALA A 6 -10.80 9.78 -9.84
N VAL A 7 -10.60 9.90 -8.54
CA VAL A 7 -9.67 9.02 -7.81
C VAL A 7 -10.43 8.29 -6.71
N ALA A 8 -10.25 6.96 -6.61
CA ALA A 8 -10.75 6.14 -5.52
C ALA A 8 -9.59 5.69 -4.65
N ALA A 9 -9.44 6.28 -3.46
CA ALA A 9 -8.30 6.03 -2.59
C ALA A 9 -8.66 6.18 -1.09
N THR A 10 -7.90 5.50 -0.23
CA THR A 10 -8.11 5.57 1.23
C THR A 10 -6.78 5.72 1.99
N ALA A 11 -5.78 4.88 1.69
CA ALA A 11 -4.51 4.78 2.41
C ALA A 11 -3.48 5.84 1.99
N LEU A 12 -2.34 5.91 2.72
CA LEU A 12 -1.25 6.85 2.46
C LEU A 12 -0.72 6.78 1.03
N PHE A 13 -0.55 5.58 0.48
CA PHE A 13 -0.11 5.40 -0.91
C PHE A 13 -1.08 6.06 -1.89
N GLY A 14 -2.40 5.88 -1.68
CA GLY A 14 -3.42 6.55 -2.49
C GLY A 14 -3.43 8.08 -2.31
N ALA A 15 -3.14 8.58 -1.11
CA ALA A 15 -3.00 10.00 -0.86
C ALA A 15 -1.81 10.63 -1.61
N ASP A 16 -0.66 9.95 -1.64
CA ASP A 16 0.53 10.42 -2.39
C ASP A 16 0.26 10.44 -3.90
N VAL A 17 -0.31 9.36 -4.45
CA VAL A 17 -0.68 9.31 -5.88
C VAL A 17 -1.71 10.38 -6.23
N LEU A 18 -2.74 10.59 -5.40
CA LEU A 18 -3.73 11.66 -5.58
C LEU A 18 -3.08 13.05 -5.66
N GLN A 19 -2.16 13.36 -4.74
CA GLN A 19 -1.47 14.66 -4.73
C GLN A 19 -0.66 14.89 -6.01
N ARG A 20 0.01 13.86 -6.51
CA ARG A 20 0.79 13.93 -7.76
C ARG A 20 -0.10 14.08 -8.98
N LEU A 21 -1.20 13.32 -9.05
CA LEU A 21 -2.18 13.44 -10.14
C LEU A 21 -2.85 14.82 -10.16
N ALA A 22 -3.19 15.39 -9.01
CA ALA A 22 -3.79 16.71 -8.91
C ALA A 22 -2.87 17.85 -9.37
N ALA A 23 -1.56 17.63 -9.46
CA ALA A 23 -0.62 18.59 -10.01
C ALA A 23 -0.64 18.68 -11.54
N ILE A 24 -1.18 17.66 -12.22
CA ILE A 24 -1.14 17.51 -13.68
C ILE A 24 -2.52 17.28 -14.32
N HIS A 25 -3.52 16.89 -13.53
CA HIS A 25 -4.89 16.64 -13.98
C HIS A 25 -5.92 17.41 -13.14
N GLU A 26 -7.07 17.67 -13.75
CA GLU A 26 -8.28 18.07 -13.03
C GLU A 26 -8.88 16.84 -12.33
N ILE A 27 -8.91 16.85 -11.00
CA ILE A 27 -9.53 15.79 -10.21
C ILE A 27 -10.99 16.14 -9.93
N ALA A 28 -11.91 15.41 -10.54
CA ALA A 28 -13.35 15.62 -10.39
C ALA A 28 -13.83 15.41 -8.97
N CYS A 29 -13.38 14.29 -8.35
CA CYS A 29 -13.65 13.98 -6.95
C CYS A 29 -12.68 12.91 -6.43
N LEU A 30 -12.59 12.81 -5.09
CA LEU A 30 -12.06 11.65 -4.38
C LEU A 30 -13.22 10.79 -3.89
N LEU A 31 -13.25 9.53 -4.30
CA LEU A 31 -14.07 8.49 -3.69
C LEU A 31 -13.25 7.81 -2.59
N THR A 32 -13.72 7.85 -1.33
CA THR A 32 -12.99 7.25 -0.22
C THR A 32 -13.92 6.56 0.78
N ARG A 33 -13.35 5.77 1.69
CA ARG A 33 -14.12 5.13 2.75
C ARG A 33 -14.58 6.18 3.77
N PRO A 34 -15.71 5.93 4.49
CA PRO A 34 -16.11 6.76 5.60
C PRO A 34 -15.03 6.89 6.67
N ASP A 35 -15.08 7.99 7.43
CA ASP A 35 -14.25 8.19 8.61
C ASP A 35 -14.49 7.04 9.59
N ALA A 36 -13.44 6.54 10.22
CA ALA A 36 -13.51 5.36 11.07
C ALA A 36 -12.78 5.58 12.40
N ALA A 37 -13.19 4.84 13.43
CA ALA A 37 -12.53 4.87 14.73
C ALA A 37 -11.09 4.34 14.60
N ALA A 38 -10.09 5.15 14.94
CA ALA A 38 -8.67 4.82 14.84
C ALA A 38 -7.91 5.10 16.15
N GLY A 39 -6.76 4.44 16.30
CA GLY A 39 -5.86 4.64 17.45
C GLY A 39 -6.38 4.14 18.79
N ARG A 40 -5.57 4.42 19.86
CA ARG A 40 -5.84 4.00 21.26
C ARG A 40 -6.99 4.81 21.83
N GLY A 41 -7.90 5.21 21.56
CA GLY A 41 -9.04 5.98 22.08
C GLY A 41 -10.22 5.95 21.13
N ARG A 42 -10.10 5.18 20.03
CA ARG A 42 -11.14 5.02 19.02
C ARG A 42 -11.76 6.35 18.58
N LYS A 43 -10.95 7.41 18.50
CA LYS A 43 -11.41 8.67 17.96
C LYS A 43 -11.68 8.52 16.47
N LEU A 44 -12.73 9.19 15.99
CA LEU A 44 -13.03 9.25 14.57
C LEU A 44 -11.85 9.93 13.85
N ALA A 45 -11.30 9.26 12.84
CA ALA A 45 -10.20 9.75 12.04
C ALA A 45 -10.56 9.68 10.55
N ALA A 46 -10.23 10.73 9.83
CA ALA A 46 -10.38 10.76 8.39
C ALA A 46 -9.36 9.84 7.71
N PRO A 47 -9.70 9.21 6.58
CA PRO A 47 -8.72 8.54 5.75
C PRO A 47 -7.62 9.49 5.28
N PRO A 48 -6.35 9.05 5.17
CA PRO A 48 -5.24 9.87 4.65
C PRO A 48 -5.53 10.52 3.29
N ALA A 49 -6.21 9.80 2.39
CA ALA A 49 -6.60 10.33 1.09
C ALA A 49 -7.62 11.48 1.20
N LYS A 50 -8.56 11.40 2.18
CA LYS A 50 -9.52 12.50 2.46
C LYS A 50 -8.80 13.76 2.90
N GLU A 51 -7.88 13.64 3.87
CA GLU A 51 -7.08 14.78 4.33
C GLU A 51 -6.27 15.43 3.19
N ALA A 52 -5.74 14.61 2.28
CA ALA A 52 -5.05 15.10 1.08
C ALA A 52 -5.99 15.84 0.13
N ALA A 53 -7.16 15.28 -0.16
CA ALA A 53 -8.16 15.88 -1.04
C ALA A 53 -8.68 17.22 -0.51
N GLU A 54 -8.97 17.29 0.80
CA GLU A 54 -9.42 18.53 1.46
C GLU A 54 -8.37 19.65 1.34
N ARG A 55 -7.07 19.34 1.52
CA ARG A 55 -5.99 20.31 1.31
C ARG A 55 -5.87 20.81 -0.13
N LEU A 56 -6.23 19.97 -1.10
CA LEU A 56 -6.21 20.27 -2.52
C LEU A 56 -7.49 20.95 -3.03
N GLY A 57 -8.52 21.07 -2.19
CA GLY A 57 -9.84 21.57 -2.60
C GLY A 57 -10.61 20.59 -3.51
N VAL A 58 -10.25 19.30 -3.52
CA VAL A 58 -10.91 18.24 -4.29
C VAL A 58 -12.17 17.79 -3.58
N PRO A 59 -13.35 17.75 -4.25
CA PRO A 59 -14.57 17.22 -3.67
C PRO A 59 -14.42 15.79 -3.15
N VAL A 60 -14.94 15.49 -1.96
CA VAL A 60 -14.82 14.17 -1.32
C VAL A 60 -16.18 13.48 -1.27
N LEU A 61 -16.23 12.24 -1.74
CA LEU A 61 -17.39 11.36 -1.70
C LEU A 61 -17.10 10.16 -0.77
N GLN A 62 -17.94 9.96 0.24
CA GLN A 62 -17.83 8.86 1.21
C GLN A 62 -19.16 8.08 1.29
N PRO A 63 -19.60 7.42 0.20
CA PRO A 63 -20.86 6.68 0.20
C PRO A 63 -20.78 5.45 1.09
N GLU A 64 -21.86 5.14 1.81
CA GLU A 64 -21.97 3.90 2.60
C GLU A 64 -21.99 2.67 1.70
N ALA A 65 -22.71 2.73 0.58
CA ALA A 65 -22.76 1.70 -0.45
C ALA A 65 -22.26 2.24 -1.80
N LEU A 66 -21.69 1.36 -2.62
CA LEU A 66 -21.34 1.62 -4.01
C LEU A 66 -22.46 1.07 -4.89
N GLU A 67 -23.24 1.93 -5.48
CA GLU A 67 -24.42 1.57 -6.28
C GLU A 67 -24.26 2.09 -7.71
N ALA A 68 -24.94 1.45 -8.65
CA ALA A 68 -25.01 1.88 -10.04
C ALA A 68 -25.51 3.34 -10.13
N GLY A 69 -25.00 4.10 -11.09
CA GLY A 69 -25.34 5.51 -11.26
C GLY A 69 -24.60 6.46 -10.29
N LEU A 70 -23.60 6.00 -9.53
CA LEU A 70 -22.79 6.86 -8.67
C LEU A 70 -22.07 7.92 -9.51
N GLU A 71 -22.44 9.20 -9.32
CA GLU A 71 -21.87 10.31 -10.06
C GLU A 71 -20.46 10.66 -9.54
N LEU A 72 -19.44 10.43 -10.36
CA LEU A 72 -18.03 10.73 -10.04
C LEU A 72 -17.47 11.90 -10.87
N GLY A 73 -18.26 12.45 -11.77
CA GLY A 73 -17.91 13.64 -12.57
C GLY A 73 -16.76 13.44 -13.58
N ALA A 74 -16.37 12.19 -13.86
CA ALA A 74 -15.30 11.85 -14.79
C ALA A 74 -15.56 10.50 -15.48
N PRO A 75 -15.10 10.31 -16.74
CA PRO A 75 -15.24 9.05 -17.46
C PRO A 75 -14.26 7.98 -16.97
N THR A 76 -13.15 8.37 -16.37
CA THR A 76 -12.10 7.47 -15.88
C THR A 76 -11.93 7.62 -14.36
N VAL A 77 -11.83 6.49 -13.67
CA VAL A 77 -11.56 6.41 -12.23
C VAL A 77 -10.24 5.70 -12.00
N VAL A 78 -9.31 6.37 -11.33
CA VAL A 78 -8.04 5.79 -10.90
C VAL A 78 -8.21 5.24 -9.47
N VAL A 79 -8.05 3.94 -9.29
CA VAL A 79 -8.17 3.25 -8.01
C VAL A 79 -6.77 3.02 -7.42
N VAL A 80 -6.51 3.47 -6.20
CA VAL A 80 -5.22 3.32 -5.52
C VAL A 80 -5.44 3.03 -4.04
N ALA A 81 -5.18 1.81 -3.59
CA ALA A 81 -5.32 1.43 -2.18
C ALA A 81 -6.66 1.88 -1.56
N TYR A 82 -7.75 1.69 -2.29
CA TYR A 82 -9.11 2.08 -1.89
C TYR A 82 -9.68 1.20 -0.78
N GLY A 83 -9.40 -0.12 -0.86
CA GLY A 83 -9.77 -1.08 0.18
C GLY A 83 -11.25 -1.48 0.20
N ARG A 84 -11.98 -1.27 -0.90
CA ARG A 84 -13.32 -1.83 -1.16
C ARG A 84 -13.36 -2.42 -2.57
N LEU A 85 -14.12 -3.48 -2.75
CA LEU A 85 -14.42 -4.00 -4.09
C LEU A 85 -15.35 -3.04 -4.83
N ILE A 86 -15.11 -2.86 -6.11
CA ILE A 86 -15.99 -2.11 -7.01
C ILE A 86 -17.00 -3.12 -7.57
N PRO A 87 -18.30 -2.92 -7.35
CA PRO A 87 -19.33 -3.80 -7.91
C PRO A 87 -19.29 -3.84 -9.44
N GLY A 88 -19.56 -5.02 -10.02
CA GLY A 88 -19.59 -5.22 -11.48
C GLY A 88 -20.51 -4.25 -12.21
N ALA A 89 -21.64 -3.86 -11.60
CA ALA A 89 -22.54 -2.86 -12.15
C ALA A 89 -21.86 -1.49 -12.41
N LEU A 90 -20.92 -1.08 -11.55
CA LEU A 90 -20.16 0.17 -11.75
C LEU A 90 -19.03 0.02 -12.77
N LEU A 91 -18.45 -1.18 -12.90
CA LEU A 91 -17.36 -1.44 -13.85
C LEU A 91 -17.81 -1.23 -15.31
N GLY A 92 -19.07 -1.54 -15.62
CA GLY A 92 -19.63 -1.33 -16.96
C GLY A 92 -19.96 0.11 -17.33
N GLU A 93 -19.99 1.06 -16.36
CA GLU A 93 -20.42 2.44 -16.61
C GLU A 93 -19.28 3.34 -17.08
N ARG A 94 -18.03 3.03 -16.74
CA ARG A 94 -16.86 3.87 -17.01
C ARG A 94 -15.57 3.08 -16.91
N LEU A 95 -14.46 3.68 -17.33
CA LEU A 95 -13.14 3.08 -17.20
C LEU A 95 -12.66 3.13 -15.74
N TRP A 96 -12.26 1.97 -15.21
CA TRP A 96 -11.64 1.84 -13.88
C TRP A 96 -10.22 1.30 -14.03
N LEU A 97 -9.21 2.12 -13.74
CA LEU A 97 -7.80 1.75 -13.75
C LEU A 97 -7.31 1.57 -12.31
N ASN A 98 -6.80 0.39 -11.98
CA ASN A 98 -6.22 0.13 -10.66
C ASN A 98 -4.69 0.21 -10.70
N VAL A 99 -4.14 0.98 -9.78
CA VAL A 99 -2.70 1.04 -9.50
C VAL A 99 -2.36 -0.02 -8.49
N HIS A 100 -1.73 -1.10 -8.94
CA HIS A 100 -1.34 -2.21 -8.09
C HIS A 100 0.18 -2.23 -7.89
N PRO A 101 0.69 -2.08 -6.64
CA PRO A 101 2.12 -1.96 -6.39
C PRO A 101 2.80 -3.34 -6.30
N SER A 102 2.72 -4.12 -7.39
CA SER A 102 3.47 -5.35 -7.64
C SER A 102 3.64 -5.58 -9.14
N LEU A 103 4.43 -6.59 -9.51
CA LEU A 103 4.50 -7.13 -10.86
C LEU A 103 3.46 -8.25 -11.03
N LEU A 104 2.21 -7.87 -11.38
CA LEU A 104 1.15 -8.84 -11.64
C LEU A 104 1.55 -9.83 -12.76
N PRO A 105 1.22 -11.12 -12.63
CA PRO A 105 0.21 -11.69 -11.72
C PRO A 105 0.72 -12.05 -10.31
N ARG A 106 1.98 -11.71 -9.96
CA ARG A 106 2.49 -11.94 -8.61
C ARG A 106 1.89 -10.92 -7.64
N TRP A 107 1.47 -11.41 -6.46
CA TRP A 107 0.94 -10.63 -5.36
C TRP A 107 -0.39 -9.92 -5.64
N ARG A 108 -1.38 -10.60 -6.27
CA ARG A 108 -2.77 -10.12 -6.31
C ARG A 108 -3.30 -9.97 -4.88
N GLY A 109 -3.97 -8.88 -4.55
CA GLY A 109 -4.63 -8.68 -3.25
C GLY A 109 -4.18 -7.45 -2.47
N ALA A 110 -4.39 -7.48 -1.14
CA ALA A 110 -4.47 -6.28 -0.31
C ALA A 110 -3.12 -5.72 0.20
N ALA A 111 -2.05 -6.53 0.21
CA ALA A 111 -0.77 -6.16 0.83
C ALA A 111 0.45 -6.59 -0.02
N PRO A 112 0.51 -6.21 -1.32
CA PRO A 112 1.52 -6.72 -2.24
C PRO A 112 2.95 -6.35 -1.84
N VAL A 113 3.20 -5.12 -1.39
CA VAL A 113 4.53 -4.65 -0.98
C VAL A 113 5.00 -5.36 0.28
N GLU A 114 4.12 -5.48 1.28
CA GLU A 114 4.44 -6.17 2.53
C GLU A 114 4.75 -7.66 2.27
N ARG A 115 3.98 -8.33 1.41
CA ARG A 115 4.19 -9.74 1.09
C ARG A 115 5.47 -9.96 0.27
N ALA A 116 5.79 -9.08 -0.67
CA ALA A 116 7.04 -9.12 -1.42
C ALA A 116 8.26 -9.01 -0.47
N LEU A 117 8.25 -8.02 0.43
CA LEU A 117 9.30 -7.83 1.44
C LEU A 117 9.41 -9.03 2.39
N MET A 118 8.29 -9.58 2.89
CA MET A 118 8.29 -10.77 3.75
C MET A 118 8.84 -12.00 3.05
N ALA A 119 8.59 -12.15 1.75
CA ALA A 119 9.12 -13.23 0.92
C ALA A 119 10.62 -13.08 0.66
N GLY A 120 11.16 -11.86 0.76
CA GLY A 120 12.55 -11.53 0.45
C GLY A 120 12.76 -11.29 -1.04
N ASP A 121 11.72 -10.84 -1.74
CA ASP A 121 11.83 -10.46 -3.16
C ASP A 121 12.83 -9.29 -3.29
N GLU A 122 13.69 -9.37 -4.29
CA GLU A 122 14.67 -8.33 -4.63
C GLU A 122 14.12 -7.29 -5.61
N GLU A 123 12.92 -7.57 -6.15
CA GLU A 123 12.22 -6.73 -7.10
C GLU A 123 10.72 -6.77 -6.83
N THR A 124 10.07 -5.65 -7.01
CA THR A 124 8.61 -5.51 -7.13
C THR A 124 8.32 -4.62 -8.34
N GLY A 125 7.22 -3.92 -8.35
CA GLY A 125 6.90 -2.99 -9.43
C GLY A 125 5.57 -2.29 -9.22
N VAL A 126 5.14 -1.63 -10.26
CA VAL A 126 3.79 -1.08 -10.38
C VAL A 126 3.15 -1.63 -11.63
N THR A 127 1.93 -2.11 -11.51
CA THR A 127 1.08 -2.53 -12.61
C THR A 127 -0.19 -1.70 -12.64
N ILE A 128 -0.52 -1.15 -13.79
CA ILE A 128 -1.82 -0.55 -14.07
C ILE A 128 -2.67 -1.59 -14.78
N ILE A 129 -3.80 -1.94 -14.19
CA ILE A 129 -4.78 -2.86 -14.77
C ILE A 129 -6.12 -2.18 -14.97
N GLU A 130 -6.88 -2.61 -15.97
CA GLU A 130 -8.30 -2.34 -16.04
C GLU A 130 -9.03 -3.28 -15.08
N LEU A 131 -9.92 -2.75 -14.23
CA LEU A 131 -10.62 -3.56 -13.23
C LEU A 131 -11.64 -4.49 -13.89
N VAL A 132 -11.68 -5.71 -13.38
CA VAL A 132 -12.70 -6.73 -13.61
C VAL A 132 -13.26 -7.20 -12.27
N GLU A 133 -14.30 -8.04 -12.26
CA GLU A 133 -14.89 -8.56 -11.03
C GLU A 133 -13.93 -9.45 -10.22
N GLU A 134 -13.04 -10.17 -10.91
CA GLU A 134 -12.02 -11.00 -10.27
C GLU A 134 -10.90 -10.12 -9.70
N LEU A 135 -10.51 -10.40 -8.44
CA LEU A 135 -9.53 -9.61 -7.70
C LEU A 135 -8.19 -9.50 -8.44
N ASP A 136 -7.82 -8.27 -8.80
CA ASP A 136 -6.57 -7.89 -9.45
C ASP A 136 -6.19 -8.76 -10.67
N ALA A 137 -7.19 -9.39 -11.35
CA ALA A 137 -7.01 -10.29 -12.49
C ALA A 137 -7.20 -9.60 -13.85
N GLY A 138 -7.60 -8.33 -13.85
CA GLY A 138 -7.85 -7.58 -15.07
C GLY A 138 -6.64 -7.45 -15.99
N PRO A 139 -6.84 -7.09 -17.26
CA PRO A 139 -5.76 -6.98 -18.22
C PRO A 139 -4.81 -5.82 -17.86
N ILE A 140 -3.53 -6.03 -18.14
CA ILE A 140 -2.47 -5.08 -17.86
C ILE A 140 -2.43 -4.01 -18.95
N ALA A 141 -2.59 -2.76 -18.55
CA ALA A 141 -2.41 -1.59 -19.41
C ALA A 141 -0.95 -1.11 -19.43
N ALA A 142 -0.28 -1.07 -18.27
CA ALA A 142 1.14 -0.76 -18.15
C ALA A 142 1.75 -1.49 -16.96
N GLN A 143 3.06 -1.75 -17.02
CA GLN A 143 3.79 -2.42 -15.94
C GLN A 143 5.26 -2.04 -15.98
N ARG A 144 5.86 -1.77 -14.83
CA ARG A 144 7.30 -1.53 -14.70
C ARG A 144 7.84 -2.06 -13.39
N ALA A 145 9.03 -2.66 -13.46
CA ALA A 145 9.76 -3.15 -12.33
C ALA A 145 10.36 -2.03 -11.47
N LEU A 146 10.50 -2.31 -10.18
CA LEU A 146 11.08 -1.45 -9.16
C LEU A 146 11.98 -2.31 -8.27
N PRO A 147 13.29 -2.03 -8.18
CA PRO A 147 14.17 -2.78 -7.30
C PRO A 147 13.84 -2.50 -5.83
N ILE A 148 13.95 -3.55 -5.01
CA ILE A 148 13.88 -3.48 -3.55
C ILE A 148 15.31 -3.52 -3.01
N GLU A 149 15.78 -2.38 -2.53
CA GLU A 149 17.10 -2.30 -1.93
C GLU A 149 17.14 -2.99 -0.54
N ARG A 150 18.33 -3.37 -0.11
CA ARG A 150 18.52 -4.14 1.13
C ARG A 150 17.90 -3.48 2.35
N ASP A 151 17.95 -2.14 2.43
CA ASP A 151 17.47 -1.36 3.57
C ASP A 151 16.09 -0.74 3.36
N ASP A 152 15.45 -0.99 2.21
CA ASP A 152 14.10 -0.51 1.95
C ASP A 152 13.09 -1.18 2.89
N ASP A 153 12.27 -0.39 3.53
CA ASP A 153 11.05 -0.85 4.20
C ASP A 153 9.81 -0.60 3.31
N ALA A 154 8.64 -1.04 3.75
CA ALA A 154 7.42 -0.87 2.97
C ALA A 154 7.11 0.61 2.69
N GLY A 155 7.40 1.51 3.62
CA GLY A 155 7.21 2.96 3.41
C GLY A 155 8.08 3.49 2.28
N VAL A 156 9.35 3.08 2.21
CA VAL A 156 10.28 3.46 1.14
C VAL A 156 9.84 2.88 -0.21
N VAL A 157 9.43 1.61 -0.25
CA VAL A 157 8.94 0.98 -1.49
C VAL A 157 7.69 1.70 -2.00
N TYR A 158 6.72 2.02 -1.15
CA TYR A 158 5.55 2.81 -1.55
C TYR A 158 5.92 4.22 -2.03
N ALA A 159 6.89 4.89 -1.39
CA ALA A 159 7.36 6.21 -1.81
C ALA A 159 8.05 6.17 -3.19
N LYS A 160 8.77 5.09 -3.52
CA LYS A 160 9.34 4.86 -4.85
C LYS A 160 8.26 4.50 -5.88
N ALA A 161 7.24 3.73 -5.47
CA ALA A 161 6.16 3.30 -6.35
C ALA A 161 5.20 4.44 -6.77
N ALA A 162 4.99 5.46 -5.93
CA ALA A 162 4.02 6.52 -6.21
C ALA A 162 4.37 7.36 -7.47
N PRO A 163 5.58 7.90 -7.65
CA PRO A 163 5.93 8.60 -8.89
C PRO A 163 5.88 7.67 -10.12
N LEU A 164 6.32 6.41 -9.97
CA LEU A 164 6.24 5.42 -11.03
C LEU A 164 4.79 5.12 -11.45
N ALA A 165 3.88 5.06 -10.48
CA ALA A 165 2.45 4.88 -10.74
C ALA A 165 1.87 6.00 -11.60
N VAL A 166 2.23 7.25 -11.29
CA VAL A 166 1.78 8.42 -12.07
C VAL A 166 2.34 8.39 -13.48
N GLU A 167 3.63 8.11 -13.65
CA GLU A 167 4.25 7.99 -14.97
C GLU A 167 3.56 6.91 -15.83
N LEU A 168 3.26 5.74 -15.25
CA LEU A 168 2.55 4.67 -15.95
C LEU A 168 1.10 5.05 -16.26
N LEU A 169 0.40 5.73 -15.34
CA LEU A 169 -0.96 6.22 -15.59
C LEU A 169 -1.00 7.20 -16.75
N GLU A 170 -0.05 8.16 -16.83
CA GLU A 170 0.05 9.09 -17.96
C GLU A 170 0.16 8.37 -19.31
N SER A 171 0.85 7.22 -19.35
CA SER A 171 1.01 6.45 -20.58
C SER A 171 -0.24 5.68 -21.01
N VAL A 172 -1.27 5.59 -20.17
CA VAL A 172 -2.47 4.74 -20.40
C VAL A 172 -3.81 5.47 -20.22
N LEU A 173 -3.78 6.75 -19.86
CA LEU A 173 -5.01 7.53 -19.73
C LEU A 173 -5.64 7.90 -21.09
N ASP A 174 -4.92 7.73 -22.18
CA ASP A 174 -5.42 7.89 -23.53
C ASP A 174 -6.21 6.65 -24.00
N ASP A 175 -7.15 6.82 -24.94
CA ASP A 175 -8.05 5.77 -25.42
C ASP A 175 -7.34 4.64 -26.19
N ASP A 176 -6.15 4.87 -26.74
CA ASP A 176 -5.38 3.90 -27.55
C ASP A 176 -4.50 2.94 -26.73
N ARG A 177 -4.75 2.78 -25.41
CA ARG A 177 -3.97 1.88 -24.55
C ARG A 177 -4.04 0.43 -25.00
N ALA A 178 -2.88 -0.23 -25.08
CA ALA A 178 -2.78 -1.65 -25.38
C ALA A 178 -3.01 -2.47 -24.09
N LEU A 179 -4.08 -3.24 -24.05
CA LEU A 179 -4.38 -4.16 -22.93
C LEU A 179 -3.79 -5.54 -23.19
N ARG A 180 -3.07 -6.10 -22.21
CA ARG A 180 -2.50 -7.45 -22.25
C ARG A 180 -3.15 -8.32 -21.18
N PRO A 181 -3.73 -9.50 -21.51
CA PRO A 181 -4.16 -10.45 -20.49
C PRO A 181 -3.00 -10.80 -19.54
N GLN A 182 -3.31 -10.97 -18.25
CA GLN A 182 -2.32 -11.53 -17.33
C GLN A 182 -2.04 -13.00 -17.69
N ARG A 183 -0.83 -13.47 -17.41
CA ARG A 183 -0.49 -14.89 -17.53
C ARG A 183 -1.13 -15.67 -16.38
N ASP A 184 -1.49 -16.92 -16.64
CA ASP A 184 -1.98 -17.83 -15.59
C ASP A 184 -0.85 -18.34 -14.71
N GLU A 185 0.37 -18.37 -15.26
CA GLU A 185 1.57 -18.79 -14.54
C GLU A 185 2.11 -17.67 -13.63
N GLY A 186 2.57 -18.05 -12.44
CA GLY A 186 3.18 -17.12 -11.49
C GLY A 186 2.16 -16.34 -10.64
N VAL A 187 0.88 -16.66 -10.71
CA VAL A 187 -0.14 -16.06 -9.83
C VAL A 187 0.17 -16.39 -8.38
N THR A 188 0.28 -15.37 -7.56
CA THR A 188 0.38 -15.48 -6.10
C THR A 188 -0.52 -14.43 -5.44
N TYR A 189 -0.85 -14.65 -4.17
CA TYR A 189 -1.78 -13.79 -3.45
C TYR A 189 -1.12 -13.07 -2.29
N ALA A 190 -1.51 -11.83 -2.09
CA ALA A 190 -1.05 -10.93 -1.04
C ALA A 190 -2.19 -10.64 -0.07
N ASP A 191 -2.48 -11.62 0.78
CA ASP A 191 -3.51 -11.48 1.81
C ASP A 191 -3.21 -10.30 2.75
N LYS A 192 -4.28 -9.68 3.23
CA LYS A 192 -4.22 -8.60 4.21
C LYS A 192 -3.35 -8.99 5.41
N ILE A 193 -2.54 -8.04 5.88
CA ILE A 193 -1.71 -8.24 7.07
C ILE A 193 -2.58 -8.42 8.32
N THR A 194 -2.36 -9.50 9.03
CA THR A 194 -3.09 -9.89 10.24
C THR A 194 -2.27 -9.63 11.51
N ALA A 195 -2.88 -9.83 12.68
CA ALA A 195 -2.18 -9.77 13.96
C ALA A 195 -1.07 -10.83 14.07
N ALA A 196 -1.27 -12.01 13.47
CA ALA A 196 -0.29 -13.10 13.45
C ALA A 196 0.95 -12.75 12.61
N ASP A 197 0.77 -12.07 11.50
CA ASP A 197 1.89 -11.61 10.65
C ASP A 197 2.84 -10.67 11.40
N ARG A 198 2.35 -9.99 12.44
CA ARG A 198 3.13 -9.03 13.22
C ARG A 198 4.04 -9.67 14.26
N VAL A 199 3.85 -10.94 14.57
CA VAL A 199 4.65 -11.63 15.61
C VAL A 199 5.96 -12.12 14.99
N LEU A 200 7.09 -11.73 15.61
CA LEU A 200 8.41 -12.27 15.29
C LEU A 200 8.65 -13.55 16.09
N ASP A 201 8.70 -14.66 15.37
CA ASP A 201 9.21 -15.93 15.93
C ASP A 201 10.74 -15.91 15.85
N LEU A 202 11.39 -15.56 16.96
CA LEU A 202 12.85 -15.37 17.02
C LEU A 202 13.66 -16.65 16.76
N SER A 203 13.01 -17.82 16.60
CA SER A 203 13.65 -19.06 16.19
C SER A 203 13.87 -19.16 14.67
N ARG A 204 13.28 -18.27 13.91
CA ARG A 204 13.41 -18.22 12.44
C ARG A 204 14.75 -17.62 12.01
N PRO A 205 15.20 -17.94 10.78
CA PRO A 205 16.41 -17.34 10.20
C PRO A 205 16.40 -15.81 10.30
N PRO A 206 17.54 -15.18 10.67
CA PRO A 206 17.65 -13.74 10.86
C PRO A 206 17.19 -12.90 9.69
N GLU A 207 17.46 -13.33 8.45
CA GLU A 207 17.03 -12.65 7.22
C GLU A 207 15.50 -12.58 7.13
N ARG A 208 14.79 -13.67 7.51
CA ARG A 208 13.32 -13.69 7.51
C ARG A 208 12.73 -12.75 8.58
N LEU A 209 13.42 -12.60 9.72
CA LEU A 209 13.02 -11.67 10.76
C LEU A 209 13.20 -10.22 10.29
N VAL A 210 14.35 -9.92 9.68
CA VAL A 210 14.64 -8.60 9.11
C VAL A 210 13.62 -8.24 8.02
N ASN A 211 13.36 -9.15 7.09
CA ASN A 211 12.37 -8.96 6.02
C ASN A 211 10.96 -8.68 6.59
N ARG A 212 10.56 -9.39 7.65
CA ARG A 212 9.27 -9.12 8.32
C ARG A 212 9.25 -7.76 9.00
N VAL A 213 10.34 -7.33 9.64
CA VAL A 213 10.43 -5.97 10.22
C VAL A 213 10.32 -4.92 9.13
N ARG A 214 11.07 -5.05 8.02
CA ARG A 214 11.00 -4.13 6.88
C ARG A 214 9.59 -4.04 6.28
N ALA A 215 8.94 -5.19 6.08
CA ALA A 215 7.59 -5.28 5.53
C ALA A 215 6.53 -4.57 6.39
N LEU A 216 6.74 -4.51 7.71
CA LEU A 216 5.77 -3.93 8.64
C LEU A 216 6.11 -2.48 9.04
N SER A 217 7.23 -1.97 8.58
CA SER A 217 7.68 -0.60 8.87
C SER A 217 7.28 0.35 7.72
N PRO A 218 7.04 1.61 8.05
CA PRO A 218 7.08 2.26 9.37
C PRO A 218 5.72 2.30 10.09
N HIS A 219 4.65 1.66 9.57
CA HIS A 219 3.26 1.94 9.99
C HIS A 219 2.62 0.86 10.85
N ILE A 220 3.00 -0.42 10.67
CA ILE A 220 2.34 -1.57 11.32
C ILE A 220 3.12 -2.02 12.55
N GLY A 221 4.44 -2.24 12.41
CA GLY A 221 5.38 -2.67 13.42
C GLY A 221 5.36 -4.16 13.72
N ALA A 222 6.54 -4.78 13.78
CA ALA A 222 6.74 -6.17 14.14
C ALA A 222 6.84 -6.33 15.67
N ARG A 223 6.16 -7.32 16.24
CA ARG A 223 6.09 -7.53 17.70
C ARG A 223 7.00 -8.68 18.13
N ALA A 224 7.73 -8.47 19.21
CA ALA A 224 8.57 -9.49 19.81
C ALA A 224 8.53 -9.40 21.35
N ARG A 225 8.85 -10.52 22.01
CA ARG A 225 9.15 -10.52 23.43
C ARG A 225 10.67 -10.61 23.60
N MET A 226 11.27 -9.55 24.16
CA MET A 226 12.71 -9.44 24.36
C MET A 226 13.00 -9.01 25.78
N GLN A 227 14.00 -9.63 26.42
CA GLN A 227 14.35 -9.36 27.83
C GLN A 227 13.12 -9.42 28.76
N GLY A 228 12.21 -10.38 28.50
CA GLY A 228 10.97 -10.55 29.26
C GLY A 228 9.90 -9.49 29.06
N ARG A 229 10.09 -8.52 28.14
CA ARG A 229 9.16 -7.42 27.85
C ARG A 229 8.65 -7.46 26.41
N ASP A 230 7.43 -7.00 26.20
CA ASP A 230 6.85 -6.87 24.86
C ASP A 230 7.33 -5.57 24.21
N VAL A 231 7.82 -5.70 23.00
CA VAL A 231 8.35 -4.58 22.19
C VAL A 231 7.84 -4.65 20.76
N THR A 232 7.69 -3.50 20.14
CA THR A 232 7.57 -3.40 18.68
C THR A 232 8.94 -3.09 18.11
N VAL A 233 9.39 -3.87 17.13
CA VAL A 233 10.63 -3.66 16.40
C VAL A 233 10.29 -2.91 15.12
N TRP A 234 10.98 -1.79 14.91
CA TRP A 234 10.78 -0.91 13.76
C TRP A 234 11.92 -0.99 12.75
N ARG A 235 13.14 -1.24 13.21
CA ARG A 235 14.31 -1.45 12.35
C ARG A 235 15.15 -2.58 12.92
N ALA A 236 15.72 -3.39 12.02
CA ALA A 236 16.62 -4.48 12.35
C ALA A 236 17.57 -4.75 11.20
N ARG A 237 18.65 -5.45 11.50
CA ARG A 237 19.58 -5.99 10.50
C ARG A 237 20.09 -7.37 10.91
N VAL A 238 20.71 -8.05 10.00
CA VAL A 238 21.57 -9.20 10.35
C VAL A 238 22.91 -8.63 10.80
N ALA A 239 23.38 -9.05 11.98
CA ALA A 239 24.66 -8.64 12.53
C ALA A 239 25.83 -9.37 11.82
N GLU A 240 27.07 -8.95 12.08
CA GLU A 240 28.27 -9.58 11.50
C GLU A 240 28.45 -11.06 11.88
N ASP A 241 27.99 -11.44 13.06
CA ASP A 241 27.95 -12.82 13.54
C ASP A 241 26.78 -13.65 12.99
N GLY A 242 26.00 -13.07 12.08
CA GLY A 242 24.83 -13.72 11.49
C GLY A 242 23.57 -13.67 12.35
N SER A 243 23.59 -13.06 13.53
CA SER A 243 22.40 -12.99 14.41
C SER A 243 21.43 -11.88 14.01
N PHE A 244 20.17 -11.99 14.47
CA PHE A 244 19.18 -10.93 14.33
C PHE A 244 19.47 -9.79 15.31
N LEU A 245 19.70 -8.59 14.80
CA LEU A 245 19.99 -7.40 15.60
C LEU A 245 18.92 -6.33 15.40
N PRO A 246 18.04 -6.08 16.39
CA PRO A 246 17.17 -4.92 16.40
C PRO A 246 18.00 -3.63 16.46
N LEU A 247 17.55 -2.59 15.75
CA LEU A 247 18.18 -1.27 15.76
C LEU A 247 17.28 -0.26 16.45
N GLU A 248 15.98 -0.28 16.13
CA GLU A 248 14.99 0.62 16.69
C GLU A 248 13.81 -0.17 17.25
N VAL A 249 13.46 0.08 18.49
CA VAL A 249 12.37 -0.59 19.20
C VAL A 249 11.45 0.41 19.89
N GLN A 250 10.24 -0.06 20.18
CA GLN A 250 9.27 0.67 20.99
C GLN A 250 8.73 -0.27 22.07
N PRO A 251 9.12 -0.11 23.35
CA PRO A 251 8.52 -0.84 24.45
C PRO A 251 7.02 -0.57 24.55
N GLU A 252 6.27 -1.53 25.10
CA GLU A 252 4.85 -1.31 25.32
C GLU A 252 4.61 -0.09 26.21
N GLY A 253 3.72 0.81 25.79
CA GLY A 253 3.45 2.07 26.48
C GLY A 253 4.53 3.15 26.34
N GLY A 254 5.68 2.84 25.71
CA GLY A 254 6.81 3.75 25.51
C GLY A 254 6.83 4.41 24.13
N ARG A 255 7.92 5.16 23.88
CA ARG A 255 8.25 5.79 22.59
C ARG A 255 9.27 4.95 21.81
N ARG A 256 9.37 5.17 20.50
CA ARG A 256 10.47 4.63 19.68
C ARG A 256 11.81 5.11 20.17
N MET A 257 12.79 4.22 20.22
CA MET A 257 14.17 4.50 20.65
C MET A 257 15.14 3.46 20.09
N GLU A 258 16.42 3.83 20.09
CA GLU A 258 17.50 2.90 19.74
C GLU A 258 17.51 1.68 20.68
N TYR A 259 17.67 0.48 20.12
CA TYR A 259 17.68 -0.77 20.89
C TYR A 259 18.77 -0.79 21.97
N ALA A 260 19.97 -0.29 21.66
CA ALA A 260 21.06 -0.19 22.63
C ALA A 260 20.74 0.76 23.82
N ALA A 261 19.99 1.84 23.57
CA ALA A 261 19.54 2.74 24.63
C ALA A 261 18.48 2.07 25.52
N TRP A 262 17.56 1.31 24.91
CA TRP A 262 16.57 0.53 25.63
C TRP A 262 17.23 -0.50 26.58
N LEU A 263 18.23 -1.25 26.10
CA LEU A 263 18.96 -2.25 26.89
C LEU A 263 19.67 -1.62 28.10
N ARG A 264 20.24 -0.41 27.95
CA ARG A 264 20.86 0.30 29.08
C ARG A 264 19.84 0.69 30.16
N GLY A 265 18.62 0.98 29.78
CA GLY A 265 17.55 1.34 30.71
C GLY A 265 16.88 0.15 31.41
N LEU A 266 17.30 -1.09 31.13
CA LEU A 266 16.84 -2.30 31.80
C LEU A 266 17.72 -2.73 32.97
N ARG A 267 18.89 -2.10 33.12
CA ARG A 267 19.87 -2.39 34.19
C ARG A 267 19.54 -1.68 35.50
#